data_e85b9c24ad99d47d15dc68c41c290b9a
#
_entry.id   e85b9c24ad99d47d15dc68c41c290b9a
#
_cell.length_a   1.000
_cell.length_b   1.000
_cell.length_c   1.000
_cell.angle_alpha   90.00
_cell.angle_beta   90.00
_cell.angle_gamma   90.00
#
_symmetry.space_group_name_H-M   'P 1'
#
loop_
_entity.id
_entity.type
_entity.pdbx_description
1 polymer ?
#
loop_
_entity_poly.entity_id
_entity_poly.type
_entity_poly.pdbx_seq_one_letter_code
_entity_poly.pdbx_strand_id
1 'polypeptide(L)' 'MNCWHCNEELIWGGDHDIEEENEEYCIVTNLSCPKCKSFVEVYYPKEQENE' A
#
# COMPACT_ATOMS: atom_id res chain seq x y z
N MET A 1 1.83 -7.51 -6.93
CA MET A 1 2.09 -6.22 -7.55
C MET A 1 3.54 -6.09 -7.90
N ASN A 2 3.82 -5.59 -9.07
CA ASN A 2 5.21 -5.46 -9.49
C ASN A 2 5.71 -4.03 -9.32
N CYS A 3 6.98 -3.89 -9.14
CA CYS A 3 7.61 -2.59 -8.96
C CYS A 3 7.48 -1.78 -10.24
N TRP A 4 7.13 -0.51 -10.12
CA TRP A 4 6.97 0.33 -11.28
C TRP A 4 8.32 0.70 -11.89
N HIS A 5 9.37 0.58 -11.14
CA HIS A 5 10.69 0.99 -11.58
C HIS A 5 11.47 -0.14 -12.25
N CYS A 6 11.58 -1.27 -11.62
CA CYS A 6 12.36 -2.37 -12.18
C CYS A 6 11.51 -3.59 -12.54
N ASN A 7 10.22 -3.48 -12.32
CA ASN A 7 9.30 -4.54 -12.65
C ASN A 7 9.54 -5.83 -11.88
N GLU A 8 10.16 -5.74 -10.75
CA GLU A 8 10.38 -6.91 -9.92
C GLU A 8 9.17 -7.05 -8.99
N GLU A 9 8.84 -8.23 -8.58
CA GLU A 9 7.70 -8.44 -7.74
C GLU A 9 7.91 -7.83 -6.37
N LEU A 10 6.97 -7.05 -5.89
CA LEU A 10 7.10 -6.39 -4.61
C LEU A 10 6.79 -7.36 -3.47
N ILE A 11 7.39 -7.11 -2.33
CA ILE A 11 7.19 -7.92 -1.17
C ILE A 11 6.24 -7.21 -0.24
N TRP A 12 5.19 -7.90 0.19
CA TRP A 12 4.17 -7.33 1.05
C TRP A 12 4.75 -7.17 2.43
N GLY A 13 4.69 -5.98 2.95
CA GLY A 13 5.26 -5.68 4.26
C GLY A 13 4.25 -5.58 5.39
N GLY A 14 2.98 -5.55 5.07
CA GLY A 14 1.95 -5.50 6.10
C GLY A 14 0.99 -4.35 5.93
N ASP A 15 -0.09 -4.38 6.70
CA ASP A 15 -1.08 -3.34 6.65
C ASP A 15 -1.09 -2.58 7.95
N HIS A 16 -1.49 -1.34 7.93
CA HIS A 16 -1.63 -0.54 9.13
C HIS A 16 -2.98 0.13 9.13
N ASP A 17 -3.57 0.22 10.30
CA ASP A 17 -4.87 0.84 10.45
C ASP A 17 -4.67 2.32 10.70
N ILE A 18 -5.10 3.18 9.84
CA ILE A 18 -4.92 4.61 10.00
C ILE A 18 -6.23 5.33 10.14
N GLU A 19 -7.29 4.62 10.54
CA GLU A 19 -8.56 5.21 10.66
C GLU A 19 -8.58 6.43 11.54
N GLU A 20 -7.86 6.49 12.58
CA GLU A 20 -7.86 7.62 13.44
C GLU A 20 -7.06 8.79 12.94
N GLU A 21 -6.13 8.56 12.07
CA GLU A 21 -5.29 9.62 11.56
C GLU A 21 -5.80 10.19 10.26
N ASN A 22 -6.69 9.53 9.58
CA ASN A 22 -7.13 9.97 8.29
C ASN A 22 -8.60 9.68 8.11
N GLU A 23 -9.37 10.63 7.66
CA GLU A 23 -10.77 10.46 7.49
C GLU A 23 -11.11 9.85 6.15
N GLU A 24 -10.24 9.91 5.20
CA GLU A 24 -10.47 9.41 3.89
C GLU A 24 -10.07 7.98 3.71
N TYR A 25 -9.04 7.54 4.34
CA TYR A 25 -8.51 6.19 4.19
C TYR A 25 -8.49 5.47 5.53
N CYS A 26 -8.62 4.18 5.53
CA CYS A 26 -8.62 3.44 6.78
C CYS A 26 -7.44 2.49 6.91
N ILE A 27 -6.86 2.07 5.82
CA ILE A 27 -5.75 1.13 5.88
C ILE A 27 -4.68 1.50 4.88
N VAL A 28 -3.45 1.32 5.22
CA VAL A 28 -2.36 1.51 4.29
C VAL A 28 -1.57 0.21 4.23
N THR A 29 -1.28 -0.26 3.05
CA THR A 29 -0.52 -1.49 2.85
C THR A 29 0.86 -1.11 2.36
N ASN A 30 1.88 -1.69 2.95
CA ASN A 30 3.25 -1.38 2.60
C ASN A 30 3.85 -2.49 1.76
N LEU A 31 4.52 -2.11 0.68
CA LEU A 31 5.20 -3.09 -0.14
C LEU A 31 6.60 -2.56 -0.43
N SER A 32 7.54 -3.41 -0.63
CA SER A 32 8.90 -2.96 -0.92
C SER A 32 9.50 -3.81 -2.02
N CYS A 33 10.40 -3.24 -2.78
CA CYS A 33 11.06 -3.93 -3.85
C CYS A 33 12.42 -4.42 -3.37
N PRO A 34 12.71 -5.70 -3.47
CA PRO A 34 13.96 -6.23 -2.99
C PRO A 34 15.11 -5.91 -3.94
N LYS A 35 14.81 -5.48 -5.14
CA LYS A 35 15.84 -5.22 -6.10
C LYS A 35 16.30 -3.78 -6.15
N CYS A 36 15.39 -2.87 -6.33
CA CYS A 36 15.78 -1.47 -6.41
C CYS A 36 15.49 -0.72 -5.12
N LYS A 37 14.96 -1.40 -4.12
CA LYS A 37 14.68 -0.80 -2.83
C LYS A 37 13.61 0.28 -2.84
N SER A 38 12.71 0.23 -3.80
CA SER A 38 11.61 1.17 -3.84
C SER A 38 10.59 0.80 -2.78
N PHE A 39 9.86 1.77 -2.28
CA PHE A 39 8.91 1.54 -1.24
C PHE A 39 7.56 2.03 -1.73
N VAL A 40 6.53 1.23 -1.62
CA VAL A 40 5.22 1.56 -2.13
C VAL A 40 4.20 1.47 -1.01
N GLU A 41 3.30 2.44 -0.94
CA GLU A 41 2.25 2.42 0.04
C GLU A 41 0.94 2.55 -0.70
N VAL A 42 -0.01 1.66 -0.43
CA VAL A 42 -1.30 1.67 -1.08
C VAL A 42 -2.34 2.00 -0.03
N TYR A 43 -3.13 3.05 -0.26
CA TYR A 43 -4.12 3.50 0.70
C TYR A 43 -5.50 3.00 0.29
N TYR A 44 -6.23 2.48 1.24
CA TYR A 44 -7.55 1.93 1.02
C TYR A 44 -8.59 2.92 1.49
N PRO A 45 -9.55 3.31 0.70
CA PRO A 45 -10.55 4.30 1.09
C PRO A 45 -11.47 3.74 2.17
N LYS A 46 -11.84 4.62 3.08
CA LYS A 46 -12.67 4.23 4.16
C LYS A 46 -14.06 3.84 3.68
N GLU A 47 -14.63 4.51 2.72
CA GLU A 47 -15.87 4.21 2.23
C GLU A 47 -15.90 3.55 0.99
N GLN A 48 -15.48 2.48 0.77
CA GLN A 48 -15.39 1.73 -0.39
C GLN A 48 -16.59 1.28 -0.81
N GLU A 49 -17.56 1.44 -0.89
CA GLU A 49 -18.70 1.00 -1.25
C GLU A 49 -18.92 0.48 -2.24
N ASN A 50 -18.99 0.11 -2.66
CA ASN A 50 -19.23 -0.40 -3.59
C ASN A 50 -19.96 -0.40 -4.22
N GLU A 51 -20.27 -0.33 -4.27
CA GLU A 51 -20.92 -0.39 -4.90
C GLU A 51 -21.13 -0.68 -5.28
#